data_c98745fbd28305f7614e4819391db56f
#
_entry.id   c98745fbd28305f7614e4819391db56f
#
_cell.length_a   1.000
_cell.length_b   1.000
_cell.length_c   1.000
_cell.angle_alpha   90.00
_cell.angle_beta   90.00
_cell.angle_gamma   90.00
#
_symmetry.space_group_name_H-M   'P 1'
#
loop_
_entity.id
_entity.type
_entity.pdbx_description
1 polymer ?
#
loop_
_entity_poly.entity_id
_entity_poly.type
_entity_poly.pdbx_seq_one_letter_code
_entity_poly.pdbx_strand_id
1 'polypeptide(L)'
;NEKVFSFEIGYGYRSSFLTVNINAYHTRWMDKTTTRSQDITNYYEGSLSEPYDASKLVSTKSVINMQGVNALHQGVELDFVAKPFQWLDLSGMFSIGNWRWDSNASGSFTVEGQFVNSASIKGSDGKDVTVLVNAAANGLEPGTMKLNLKDVKVGGSAQTTAALGATFKIDKALRLGIDWNLYARNYADWSLNSNDLVMNSEKDFSTPWRIPTASTFDLNASYKFNFGKLNAVLSGNVNNL
;
A
#
# COMPACT_ATOMS: atom_id res chain seq x y z
N ASN A 1 -9.69 6.90 15.88
CA ASN A 1 -10.47 6.74 14.64
C ASN A 1 -9.67 7.28 13.47
N GLU A 2 -9.58 6.52 12.38
CA GLU A 2 -8.96 6.96 11.14
C GLU A 2 -9.64 8.23 10.62
N LYS A 3 -8.83 9.15 10.07
CA LYS A 3 -9.29 10.40 9.49
C LYS A 3 -8.67 10.56 8.11
N VAL A 4 -9.41 11.17 7.20
CA VAL A 4 -8.92 11.53 5.86
C VAL A 4 -9.16 13.01 5.65
N PHE A 5 -8.11 13.70 5.24
CA PHE A 5 -8.17 15.04 4.70
C PHE A 5 -7.78 14.99 3.24
N SER A 6 -8.62 15.52 2.36
CA SER A 6 -8.34 15.58 0.93
C SER A 6 -8.65 16.96 0.38
N PHE A 7 -7.76 17.44 -0.46
CA PHE A 7 -7.94 18.65 -1.25
C PHE A 7 -7.60 18.34 -2.70
N GLU A 8 -8.45 18.78 -3.62
CA GLU A 8 -8.27 18.59 -5.05
C GLU A 8 -8.63 19.87 -5.78
N ILE A 9 -7.85 20.20 -6.80
CA ILE A 9 -8.10 21.32 -7.72
C ILE A 9 -7.92 20.82 -9.14
N GLY A 10 -8.89 21.15 -10.01
CA GLY A 10 -8.87 20.73 -11.40
C GLY A 10 -9.19 21.85 -12.35
N TYR A 11 -8.69 21.72 -13.57
CA TYR A 11 -9.00 22.58 -14.70
C TYR A 11 -9.34 21.72 -15.91
N GLY A 12 -10.47 22.03 -16.53
CA GLY A 12 -10.93 21.37 -17.74
C GLY A 12 -11.02 22.33 -18.92
N TYR A 13 -10.51 21.91 -20.06
CA TYR A 13 -10.68 22.62 -21.33
C TYR A 13 -11.41 21.73 -22.33
N ARG A 14 -12.39 22.29 -23.06
CA ARG A 14 -13.14 21.60 -24.08
C ARG A 14 -13.32 22.46 -25.32
N SER A 15 -12.99 21.87 -26.47
CA SER A 15 -13.26 22.42 -27.79
C SER A 15 -13.90 21.37 -28.69
N SER A 16 -14.13 21.70 -29.96
CA SER A 16 -14.69 20.76 -30.94
C SER A 16 -13.80 19.54 -31.22
N PHE A 17 -12.49 19.67 -31.04
CA PHE A 17 -11.53 18.62 -31.36
C PHE A 17 -10.68 18.17 -30.18
N LEU A 18 -10.71 18.85 -29.04
CA LEU A 18 -9.85 18.59 -27.89
C LEU A 18 -10.64 18.74 -26.57
N THR A 19 -10.54 17.74 -25.72
CA THR A 19 -10.91 17.80 -24.30
C THR A 19 -9.66 17.48 -23.50
N VAL A 20 -9.32 18.30 -22.50
CA VAL A 20 -8.20 18.10 -21.57
C VAL A 20 -8.69 18.37 -20.16
N ASN A 21 -8.30 17.54 -19.22
CA ASN A 21 -8.47 17.77 -17.80
C ASN A 21 -7.11 17.66 -17.12
N ILE A 22 -6.84 18.55 -16.17
CA ILE A 22 -5.67 18.52 -15.30
C ILE A 22 -6.17 18.64 -13.89
N ASN A 23 -5.76 17.70 -13.02
CA ASN A 23 -6.09 17.68 -11.61
C ASN A 23 -4.81 17.63 -10.78
N ALA A 24 -4.78 18.38 -9.68
CA ALA A 24 -3.77 18.25 -8.64
C ALA A 24 -4.47 17.85 -7.34
N TYR A 25 -3.93 16.86 -6.66
CA TYR A 25 -4.53 16.33 -5.43
C TYR A 25 -3.52 16.26 -4.29
N HIS A 26 -4.04 16.38 -3.06
CA HIS A 26 -3.32 16.23 -1.81
C HIS A 26 -4.22 15.54 -0.80
N THR A 27 -3.90 14.31 -0.43
CA THR A 27 -4.70 13.50 0.50
C THR A 27 -3.82 13.00 1.64
N ARG A 28 -4.20 13.28 2.88
CA ARG A 28 -3.58 12.72 4.09
C ARG A 28 -4.54 11.73 4.73
N TRP A 29 -4.04 10.52 4.92
CA TRP A 29 -4.65 9.49 5.75
C TRP A 29 -3.98 9.56 7.12
N MET A 30 -4.77 9.70 8.17
CA MET A 30 -4.27 9.95 9.52
C MET A 30 -4.85 8.94 10.50
N ASP A 31 -4.07 8.67 11.54
CA ASP A 31 -4.44 7.82 12.66
C ASP A 31 -4.81 6.38 12.25
N LYS A 32 -4.21 5.88 11.17
CA LYS A 32 -4.36 4.47 10.78
C LYS A 32 -3.74 3.56 11.83
N THR A 33 -4.36 2.42 12.03
CA THR A 33 -3.86 1.38 12.92
C THR A 33 -3.50 0.14 12.11
N THR A 34 -2.37 -0.47 12.41
CA THR A 34 -2.01 -1.78 11.89
C THR A 34 -1.74 -2.74 13.04
N THR A 35 -2.29 -3.94 12.95
CA THR A 35 -2.17 -4.98 13.97
C THR A 35 -1.29 -6.10 13.44
N ARG A 36 -0.39 -6.60 14.30
CA ARG A 36 0.42 -7.79 14.05
C ARG A 36 0.39 -8.69 15.28
N SER A 37 0.59 -9.99 15.06
CA SER A 37 0.66 -10.98 16.13
C SER A 37 1.82 -11.94 15.89
N GLN A 38 2.33 -12.50 16.99
CA GLN A 38 3.31 -13.58 16.98
C GLN A 38 2.97 -14.60 18.06
N ASP A 39 3.29 -15.87 17.80
CA ASP A 39 3.23 -16.91 18.81
C ASP A 39 4.45 -16.78 19.73
N ILE A 40 4.23 -16.86 21.02
CA ILE A 40 5.25 -16.80 22.07
C ILE A 40 5.14 -18.01 22.98
N THR A 41 6.26 -18.47 23.48
CA THR A 41 6.35 -19.66 24.36
C THR A 41 6.87 -19.34 25.75
N ASN A 42 7.11 -18.06 26.03
CA ASN A 42 7.74 -17.60 27.26
C ASN A 42 6.88 -16.60 28.03
N TYR A 43 5.55 -16.67 27.85
CA TYR A 43 4.65 -15.88 28.70
C TYR A 43 4.59 -16.53 30.08
N TYR A 44 4.89 -15.76 31.12
CA TYR A 44 4.98 -16.24 32.48
C TYR A 44 3.80 -15.74 33.30
N GLU A 45 2.97 -16.64 33.77
CA GLU A 45 1.78 -16.35 34.58
C GLU A 45 2.09 -16.19 36.08
N GLY A 46 3.37 -16.37 36.49
CA GLY A 46 3.82 -16.16 37.84
C GLY A 46 4.14 -14.70 38.16
N SER A 47 4.38 -14.43 39.43
CA SER A 47 4.88 -13.14 39.92
C SER A 47 6.41 -13.07 39.87
N LEU A 48 6.97 -11.93 39.48
CA LEU A 48 8.42 -11.70 39.51
C LEU A 48 8.97 -11.62 40.96
N SER A 49 8.10 -11.43 41.95
CA SER A 49 8.48 -11.43 43.40
C SER A 49 8.59 -12.83 44.00
N GLU A 50 8.16 -13.86 43.28
CA GLU A 50 8.23 -15.26 43.68
C GLU A 50 9.42 -15.97 43.01
N PRO A 51 9.89 -17.10 43.55
CA PRO A 51 10.86 -17.96 42.88
C PRO A 51 10.35 -18.40 41.50
N TYR A 52 11.26 -18.47 40.54
CA TYR A 52 10.91 -18.94 39.19
C TYR A 52 10.36 -20.36 39.22
N ASP A 53 9.22 -20.53 38.59
CA ASP A 53 8.56 -21.82 38.39
C ASP A 53 8.29 -22.06 36.89
N ALA A 54 9.03 -22.98 36.29
CA ALA A 54 8.91 -23.27 34.86
C ALA A 54 7.52 -23.78 34.45
N SER A 55 6.72 -24.33 35.38
CA SER A 55 5.35 -24.79 35.11
C SER A 55 4.36 -23.65 34.81
N LYS A 56 4.74 -22.42 35.18
CA LYS A 56 3.97 -21.20 34.90
C LYS A 56 4.30 -20.56 33.54
N LEU A 57 5.20 -21.15 32.74
CA LEU A 57 5.42 -20.74 31.34
C LEU A 57 4.32 -21.29 30.46
N VAL A 58 3.69 -20.43 29.72
CA VAL A 58 2.64 -20.79 28.76
C VAL A 58 2.96 -20.32 27.36
N SER A 59 2.50 -21.08 26.38
CA SER A 59 2.51 -20.70 24.99
C SER A 59 1.22 -19.99 24.64
N THR A 60 1.33 -18.78 24.12
CA THR A 60 0.18 -17.94 23.79
C THR A 60 0.50 -17.03 22.60
N LYS A 61 -0.39 -16.12 22.29
CA LYS A 61 -0.23 -15.15 21.20
C LYS A 61 -0.06 -13.74 21.74
N SER A 62 1.06 -13.11 21.41
CA SER A 62 1.25 -11.68 21.63
C SER A 62 0.75 -10.88 20.42
N VAL A 63 0.08 -9.77 20.69
CA VAL A 63 -0.47 -8.85 19.69
C VAL A 63 0.10 -7.46 19.92
N ILE A 64 0.45 -6.78 18.84
CA ILE A 64 0.81 -5.37 18.87
C ILE A 64 -0.10 -4.57 17.95
N ASN A 65 -0.65 -3.49 18.47
CA ASN A 65 -1.44 -2.51 17.73
C ASN A 65 -0.60 -1.26 17.51
N MET A 66 -0.07 -1.10 16.30
CA MET A 66 0.67 0.09 15.88
C MET A 66 -0.30 1.20 15.54
N GLN A 67 -0.18 2.33 16.19
CA GLN A 67 -1.04 3.51 16.01
C GLN A 67 -0.26 4.69 15.43
N GLY A 68 -1.01 5.68 14.92
CA GLY A 68 -0.42 6.90 14.37
C GLY A 68 0.22 6.72 13.00
N VAL A 69 -0.14 5.67 12.26
CA VAL A 69 0.35 5.44 10.90
C VAL A 69 -0.34 6.42 9.96
N ASN A 70 0.39 7.42 9.49
CA ASN A 70 -0.12 8.42 8.56
C ASN A 70 0.49 8.21 7.18
N ALA A 71 -0.30 8.44 6.14
CA ALA A 71 0.17 8.39 4.76
C ALA A 71 -0.22 9.67 4.02
N LEU A 72 0.68 10.14 3.18
CA LEU A 72 0.48 11.28 2.27
C LEU A 72 0.47 10.80 0.83
N HIS A 73 -0.61 11.09 0.12
CA HIS A 73 -0.75 10.90 -1.30
C HIS A 73 -0.96 12.26 -1.98
N GLN A 74 -0.04 12.66 -2.82
CA GLN A 74 -0.15 13.89 -3.59
C GLN A 74 0.37 13.69 -5.00
N GLY A 75 -0.18 14.44 -5.95
CA GLY A 75 0.23 14.30 -7.34
C GLY A 75 -0.53 15.19 -8.29
N VAL A 76 -0.21 15.01 -9.56
CA VAL A 76 -0.86 15.68 -10.69
C VAL A 76 -1.28 14.61 -11.69
N GLU A 77 -2.47 14.78 -12.22
CA GLU A 77 -3.06 13.91 -13.24
C GLU A 77 -3.49 14.76 -14.43
N LEU A 78 -3.29 14.22 -15.61
CA LEU A 78 -3.73 14.80 -16.86
C LEU A 78 -4.41 13.73 -17.68
N ASP A 79 -5.55 14.03 -18.26
CA ASP A 79 -6.18 13.20 -19.28
C ASP A 79 -6.60 14.06 -20.47
N PHE A 80 -6.61 13.47 -21.66
CA PHE A 80 -7.10 14.13 -22.84
C PHE A 80 -7.74 13.17 -23.83
N VAL A 81 -8.67 13.72 -24.62
CA VAL A 81 -9.20 13.12 -25.83
C VAL A 81 -9.10 14.17 -26.93
N ALA A 82 -8.47 13.80 -28.07
CA ALA A 82 -8.32 14.66 -29.21
C ALA A 82 -8.80 13.98 -30.49
N LYS A 83 -9.46 14.74 -31.35
CA LYS A 83 -9.91 14.33 -32.67
C LYS A 83 -9.39 15.30 -33.72
N PRO A 84 -8.04 15.32 -33.94
CA PRO A 84 -7.41 16.31 -34.80
C PRO A 84 -7.84 16.17 -36.24
N PHE A 85 -8.23 14.95 -36.66
CA PHE A 85 -8.70 14.63 -37.99
C PHE A 85 -9.91 13.71 -37.90
N GLN A 86 -10.72 13.65 -38.97
CA GLN A 86 -11.89 12.75 -39.01
C GLN A 86 -11.53 11.27 -38.95
N TRP A 87 -10.31 10.94 -39.35
CA TRP A 87 -9.80 9.56 -39.40
C TRP A 87 -8.98 9.18 -38.18
N LEU A 88 -8.71 10.10 -37.24
CA LEU A 88 -7.84 9.86 -36.09
C LEU A 88 -8.50 10.31 -34.77
N ASP A 89 -8.69 9.39 -33.84
CA ASP A 89 -8.99 9.68 -32.45
C ASP A 89 -7.73 9.37 -31.60
N LEU A 90 -7.34 10.30 -30.77
CA LEU A 90 -6.25 10.17 -29.79
C LEU A 90 -6.82 10.27 -28.38
N SER A 91 -6.30 9.48 -27.47
CA SER A 91 -6.58 9.59 -26.05
C SER A 91 -5.28 9.41 -25.25
N GLY A 92 -5.23 9.99 -24.08
CA GLY A 92 -4.09 9.78 -23.22
C GLY A 92 -4.38 10.16 -21.77
N MET A 93 -3.60 9.57 -20.88
CA MET A 93 -3.56 9.94 -19.48
C MET A 93 -2.12 9.91 -19.01
N PHE A 94 -1.83 10.76 -18.03
CA PHE A 94 -0.56 10.81 -17.33
C PHE A 94 -0.83 11.14 -15.88
N SER A 95 -0.25 10.36 -14.97
CA SER A 95 -0.31 10.62 -13.54
C SER A 95 1.09 10.52 -12.95
N ILE A 96 1.46 11.50 -12.13
CA ILE A 96 2.66 11.50 -11.34
C ILE A 96 2.32 11.80 -9.88
N GLY A 97 2.52 10.82 -9.02
CA GLY A 97 2.31 10.91 -7.59
C GLY A 97 3.61 10.94 -6.80
N ASN A 98 3.50 11.38 -5.57
CA ASN A 98 4.51 11.19 -4.52
C ASN A 98 3.79 10.70 -3.27
N TRP A 99 3.74 9.37 -3.11
CA TRP A 99 3.04 8.70 -2.02
C TRP A 99 4.04 8.15 -1.04
N ARG A 100 3.90 8.56 0.22
CA ARG A 100 4.81 8.18 1.28
C ARG A 100 4.09 8.06 2.61
N TRP A 101 4.67 7.33 3.51
CA TRP A 101 4.30 7.37 4.92
C TRP A 101 4.75 8.71 5.51
N ASP A 102 3.87 9.36 6.28
CA ASP A 102 4.06 10.74 6.75
C ASP A 102 4.37 10.81 8.26
N SER A 103 4.43 9.65 8.91
CA SER A 103 4.78 9.54 10.33
C SER A 103 5.50 8.24 10.64
N ASN A 104 6.18 8.22 11.77
CA ASN A 104 6.53 6.99 12.46
C ASN A 104 5.29 6.42 13.16
N ALA A 105 5.32 5.14 13.47
CA ALA A 105 4.27 4.45 14.21
C ALA A 105 4.83 3.86 15.50
N SER A 106 3.99 3.69 16.50
CA SER A 106 4.35 2.99 17.73
C SER A 106 3.17 2.17 18.24
N GLY A 107 3.48 1.13 18.98
CA GLY A 107 2.46 0.30 19.59
C GLY A 107 2.97 -0.39 20.84
N SER A 108 2.05 -0.86 21.66
CA SER A 108 2.33 -1.65 22.85
C SER A 108 1.91 -3.09 22.63
N PHE A 109 2.67 -4.01 23.22
CA PHE A 109 2.39 -5.44 23.16
C PHE A 109 1.33 -5.83 24.19
N THR A 110 0.45 -6.73 23.77
CA THR A 110 -0.60 -7.29 24.62
C THR A 110 -0.66 -8.81 24.49
N VAL A 111 -1.07 -9.48 25.54
CA VAL A 111 -1.50 -10.87 25.58
C VAL A 111 -2.89 -10.88 26.21
N GLU A 112 -3.87 -11.48 25.52
CA GLU A 112 -5.28 -11.53 25.96
C GLU A 112 -5.85 -10.15 26.37
N GLY A 113 -5.39 -9.08 25.67
CA GLY A 113 -5.82 -7.70 25.94
C GLY A 113 -5.09 -7.02 27.10
N GLN A 114 -4.22 -7.70 27.82
CA GLN A 114 -3.41 -7.14 28.89
C GLN A 114 -2.04 -6.69 28.36
N PHE A 115 -1.59 -5.52 28.75
CA PHE A 115 -0.24 -5.06 28.41
C PHE A 115 0.82 -5.97 29.03
N VAL A 116 1.82 -6.31 28.22
CA VAL A 116 2.94 -7.16 28.63
C VAL A 116 4.27 -6.44 28.43
N ASN A 117 5.27 -6.86 29.20
CA ASN A 117 6.66 -6.48 28.99
C ASN A 117 7.59 -7.66 29.24
N SER A 118 8.80 -7.56 28.69
CA SER A 118 9.87 -8.51 29.01
C SER A 118 10.46 -8.21 30.36
N ALA A 119 10.78 -9.26 31.10
CA ALA A 119 11.46 -9.19 32.39
C ALA A 119 12.49 -10.32 32.51
N SER A 120 13.45 -10.15 33.40
CA SER A 120 14.41 -11.18 33.77
C SER A 120 14.09 -11.71 35.16
N ILE A 121 14.05 -13.02 35.30
CA ILE A 121 13.88 -13.71 36.59
C ILE A 121 14.99 -14.76 36.75
N LYS A 122 15.45 -14.98 37.98
CA LYS A 122 16.48 -15.99 38.27
C LYS A 122 15.87 -17.41 38.22
N GLY A 123 16.38 -18.23 37.32
CA GLY A 123 16.08 -19.66 37.27
C GLY A 123 16.65 -20.44 38.45
N SER A 124 16.25 -21.69 38.61
CA SER A 124 16.73 -22.58 39.66
C SER A 124 18.23 -22.87 39.57
N ASP A 125 18.85 -22.67 38.40
CA ASP A 125 20.29 -22.78 38.19
C ASP A 125 21.04 -21.45 38.41
N GLY A 126 20.34 -20.40 38.88
CA GLY A 126 20.87 -19.08 39.14
C GLY A 126 21.08 -18.21 37.89
N LYS A 127 20.80 -18.71 36.70
CA LYS A 127 20.89 -17.94 35.46
C LYS A 127 19.65 -17.09 35.24
N ASP A 128 19.83 -16.03 34.45
CA ASP A 128 18.73 -15.18 34.06
C ASP A 128 17.87 -15.86 32.97
N VAL A 129 16.57 -15.91 33.22
CA VAL A 129 15.55 -16.36 32.27
C VAL A 129 14.74 -15.16 31.85
N THR A 130 14.70 -14.88 30.55
CA THR A 130 13.85 -13.80 30.00
C THR A 130 12.46 -14.33 29.76
N VAL A 131 11.50 -13.70 30.41
CA VAL A 131 10.07 -14.04 30.33
C VAL A 131 9.25 -12.83 29.88
N LEU A 132 8.07 -13.06 29.35
CA LEU A 132 7.06 -12.04 29.14
C LEU A 132 6.03 -12.12 30.26
N VAL A 133 5.73 -11.01 30.88
CA VAL A 133 4.79 -10.94 32.02
C VAL A 133 3.73 -9.87 31.80
N ASN A 134 2.61 -9.99 32.50
CA ASN A 134 1.67 -8.88 32.62
C ASN A 134 2.39 -7.69 33.25
N ALA A 135 2.45 -6.59 32.50
CA ALA A 135 3.22 -5.41 32.92
C ALA A 135 2.63 -4.78 34.19
N ALA A 136 1.32 -4.54 34.20
CA ALA A 136 0.67 -3.90 35.36
C ALA A 136 0.75 -4.74 36.64
N ALA A 137 0.57 -6.05 36.54
CA ALA A 137 0.66 -6.96 37.69
C ALA A 137 2.07 -7.01 38.30
N ASN A 138 3.09 -6.67 37.56
CA ASN A 138 4.49 -6.69 38.00
C ASN A 138 5.10 -5.30 38.13
N GLY A 139 4.30 -4.21 38.09
CA GLY A 139 4.77 -2.83 38.26
C GLY A 139 5.67 -2.35 37.12
N LEU A 140 5.49 -2.89 35.89
CA LEU A 140 6.25 -2.54 34.71
C LEU A 140 5.43 -1.67 33.76
N GLU A 141 6.10 -0.80 33.02
CA GLU A 141 5.50 -0.12 31.89
C GLU A 141 5.21 -1.13 30.75
N PRO A 142 4.22 -0.86 29.88
CA PRO A 142 3.97 -1.67 28.70
C PRO A 142 5.22 -1.79 27.81
N GLY A 143 5.52 -3.00 27.35
CA GLY A 143 6.53 -3.20 26.33
C GLY A 143 6.08 -2.59 25.00
N THR A 144 6.93 -1.80 24.36
CA THR A 144 6.58 -1.04 23.16
C THR A 144 7.49 -1.38 21.99
N MET A 145 7.05 -1.04 20.81
CA MET A 145 7.88 -1.04 19.61
C MET A 145 7.58 0.21 18.79
N LYS A 146 8.61 0.78 18.19
CA LYS A 146 8.51 1.92 17.29
C LYS A 146 8.95 1.53 15.89
N LEU A 147 8.23 2.00 14.88
CA LEU A 147 8.53 1.84 13.46
C LEU A 147 8.87 3.20 12.87
N ASN A 148 10.06 3.34 12.32
CA ASN A 148 10.50 4.54 11.62
C ASN A 148 10.09 4.44 10.15
N LEU A 149 8.85 4.84 9.85
CA LEU A 149 8.23 4.76 8.53
C LEU A 149 8.25 6.10 7.79
N LYS A 150 8.54 7.21 8.47
CA LYS A 150 8.46 8.54 7.86
C LYS A 150 9.32 8.60 6.59
N ASP A 151 8.73 9.13 5.51
CA ASP A 151 9.30 9.28 4.17
C ASP A 151 9.53 7.97 3.37
N VAL A 152 9.22 6.80 3.96
CA VAL A 152 9.20 5.53 3.25
C VAL A 152 8.09 5.55 2.19
N LYS A 153 8.37 5.10 0.96
CA LYS A 153 7.38 5.09 -0.12
C LYS A 153 6.23 4.13 0.19
N VAL A 154 5.01 4.57 -0.10
CA VAL A 154 3.83 3.69 -0.09
C VAL A 154 3.92 2.77 -1.30
N GLY A 155 3.78 1.48 -1.05
CA GLY A 155 3.83 0.43 -2.07
C GLY A 155 2.47 0.03 -2.60
N GLY A 156 2.48 -1.02 -3.42
CA GLY A 156 1.27 -1.66 -3.95
C GLY A 156 0.67 -1.01 -5.20
N SER A 157 1.14 0.17 -5.61
CA SER A 157 0.68 0.85 -6.83
C SER A 157 1.77 1.71 -7.46
N ALA A 158 1.75 1.84 -8.77
CA ALA A 158 2.68 2.69 -9.50
C ALA A 158 2.38 4.17 -9.24
N GLN A 159 3.39 4.92 -8.77
CA GLN A 159 3.28 6.36 -8.51
C GLN A 159 3.47 7.21 -9.77
N THR A 160 3.76 6.58 -10.90
CA THR A 160 3.77 7.21 -12.23
C THR A 160 3.11 6.25 -13.19
N THR A 161 2.04 6.70 -13.84
CA THR A 161 1.35 5.96 -14.89
C THR A 161 1.17 6.83 -16.10
N ALA A 162 1.23 6.24 -17.28
CA ALA A 162 0.86 6.89 -18.53
C ALA A 162 0.13 5.89 -19.41
N ALA A 163 -0.81 6.38 -20.21
CA ALA A 163 -1.41 5.64 -21.28
C ALA A 163 -1.61 6.57 -22.49
N LEU A 164 -1.36 6.04 -23.69
CA LEU A 164 -1.62 6.73 -24.96
C LEU A 164 -2.33 5.77 -25.89
N GLY A 165 -3.48 6.19 -26.40
CA GLY A 165 -4.25 5.45 -27.37
C GLY A 165 -4.40 6.21 -28.69
N ALA A 166 -4.30 5.51 -29.81
CA ALA A 166 -4.60 6.03 -31.13
C ALA A 166 -5.54 5.09 -31.87
N THR A 167 -6.66 5.60 -32.34
CA THR A 167 -7.62 4.86 -33.19
C THR A 167 -7.69 5.48 -34.57
N PHE A 168 -7.31 4.69 -35.57
CA PHE A 168 -7.34 5.04 -36.98
C PHE A 168 -8.64 4.52 -37.59
N LYS A 169 -9.46 5.41 -38.12
CA LYS A 169 -10.67 5.11 -38.91
C LYS A 169 -10.27 5.04 -40.38
N ILE A 170 -9.92 3.85 -40.82
CA ILE A 170 -9.41 3.62 -42.20
C ILE A 170 -10.50 3.96 -43.21
N ASP A 171 -11.70 3.48 -42.92
CA ASP A 171 -12.91 3.80 -43.65
C ASP A 171 -14.16 3.78 -42.73
N LYS A 172 -15.37 3.67 -43.31
CA LYS A 172 -16.61 3.60 -42.51
C LYS A 172 -16.76 2.28 -41.74
N ALA A 173 -16.05 1.24 -42.17
CA ALA A 173 -16.16 -0.11 -41.63
C ALA A 173 -14.98 -0.50 -40.75
N LEU A 174 -13.75 -0.21 -41.19
CA LEU A 174 -12.51 -0.67 -40.53
C LEU A 174 -11.92 0.39 -39.56
N ARG A 175 -11.67 -0.05 -38.36
CA ARG A 175 -10.92 0.72 -37.34
C ARG A 175 -9.76 -0.12 -36.84
N LEU A 176 -8.60 0.52 -36.70
CA LEU A 176 -7.40 -0.05 -36.10
C LEU A 176 -6.98 0.83 -34.89
N GLY A 177 -6.63 0.20 -33.80
CA GLY A 177 -6.20 0.89 -32.60
C GLY A 177 -4.87 0.36 -32.09
N ILE A 178 -4.11 1.24 -31.50
CA ILE A 178 -2.91 0.94 -30.71
C ILE A 178 -3.01 1.67 -29.39
N ASP A 179 -2.75 0.95 -28.30
CA ASP A 179 -2.72 1.49 -26.95
C ASP A 179 -1.38 1.17 -26.32
N TRP A 180 -0.76 2.16 -25.71
CA TRP A 180 0.48 2.05 -24.95
C TRP A 180 0.21 2.38 -23.50
N ASN A 181 0.75 1.56 -22.58
CA ASN A 181 0.65 1.76 -21.14
C ASN A 181 2.04 1.74 -20.52
N LEU A 182 2.24 2.59 -19.50
CA LEU A 182 3.45 2.68 -18.71
C LEU A 182 3.12 2.67 -17.22
N TYR A 183 3.83 1.84 -16.47
CA TYR A 183 3.79 1.78 -15.01
C TYR A 183 5.21 1.92 -14.47
N ALA A 184 5.47 3.03 -13.78
CA ALA A 184 6.79 3.34 -13.25
C ALA A 184 6.70 3.81 -11.79
N ARG A 185 7.83 3.78 -11.09
CA ARG A 185 7.89 4.15 -9.67
C ARG A 185 6.89 3.36 -8.82
N ASN A 186 6.73 2.08 -9.14
CA ASN A 186 6.01 1.13 -8.32
C ASN A 186 6.95 0.59 -7.26
N TYR A 187 6.51 0.55 -6.01
CA TYR A 187 7.30 0.08 -4.88
C TYR A 187 6.59 -1.12 -4.25
N ALA A 188 7.38 -2.08 -3.77
CA ALA A 188 6.86 -3.11 -2.87
C ALA A 188 6.33 -2.43 -1.59
N ASP A 189 5.36 -3.03 -0.94
CA ASP A 189 4.94 -2.51 0.36
C ASP A 189 5.93 -2.92 1.45
N TRP A 190 6.03 -2.13 2.50
CA TRP A 190 6.79 -2.54 3.68
C TRP A 190 6.08 -3.70 4.37
N SER A 191 6.84 -4.61 4.93
CA SER A 191 6.28 -5.72 5.69
C SER A 191 6.94 -5.83 7.07
N LEU A 192 6.19 -6.32 8.02
CA LEU A 192 6.63 -6.64 9.36
C LEU A 192 6.35 -8.11 9.60
N ASN A 193 7.40 -8.91 9.68
CA ASN A 193 7.32 -10.33 9.97
C ASN A 193 7.23 -10.56 11.49
N SER A 194 6.78 -11.71 11.92
CA SER A 194 6.72 -12.06 13.35
C SER A 194 8.09 -11.97 14.04
N ASN A 195 9.17 -12.34 13.36
CA ASN A 195 10.53 -12.24 13.89
C ASN A 195 11.02 -10.78 14.07
N ASP A 196 10.35 -9.82 13.46
CA ASP A 196 10.64 -8.39 13.59
C ASP A 196 10.00 -7.78 14.84
N LEU A 197 9.06 -8.49 15.47
CA LEU A 197 8.29 -8.02 16.62
C LEU A 197 9.11 -8.16 17.90
N VAL A 198 9.97 -7.20 18.18
CA VAL A 198 10.85 -7.19 19.35
C VAL A 198 10.39 -6.09 20.31
N MET A 199 10.12 -6.48 21.56
CA MET A 199 9.75 -5.51 22.61
C MET A 199 10.88 -4.55 22.91
N ASN A 200 10.47 -3.32 23.28
CA ASN A 200 11.35 -2.23 23.66
C ASN A 200 12.42 -1.95 22.59
N SER A 201 11.99 -2.03 21.35
CA SER A 201 12.85 -1.83 20.19
C SER A 201 12.32 -0.77 19.24
N GLU A 202 13.19 -0.37 18.34
CA GLU A 202 12.92 0.52 17.24
C GLU A 202 13.38 -0.15 15.93
N LYS A 203 12.55 -0.11 14.91
CA LYS A 203 12.88 -0.67 13.59
C LYS A 203 12.83 0.40 12.54
N ASP A 204 13.96 0.56 11.84
CA ASP A 204 14.09 1.45 10.69
C ASP A 204 13.62 0.76 9.43
N PHE A 205 12.88 1.49 8.61
CA PHE A 205 12.50 1.08 7.26
C PHE A 205 13.17 1.99 6.25
N SER A 206 13.81 1.40 5.26
CA SER A 206 14.26 2.09 4.05
C SER A 206 13.13 2.07 3.01
N THR A 207 13.28 2.89 1.98
CA THR A 207 12.37 2.82 0.82
C THR A 207 12.36 1.38 0.28
N PRO A 208 11.17 0.76 0.14
CA PRO A 208 11.05 -0.61 -0.33
C PRO A 208 11.60 -0.78 -1.74
N TRP A 209 11.84 -2.04 -2.12
CA TRP A 209 12.29 -2.38 -3.45
C TRP A 209 11.41 -1.75 -4.52
N ARG A 210 12.05 -1.02 -5.44
CA ARG A 210 11.38 -0.44 -6.59
C ARG A 210 11.22 -1.50 -7.67
N ILE A 211 9.98 -1.85 -7.96
CA ILE A 211 9.62 -2.79 -9.03
C ILE A 211 10.06 -2.20 -10.37
N PRO A 212 10.64 -2.99 -11.27
CA PRO A 212 11.00 -2.52 -12.60
C PRO A 212 9.85 -1.83 -13.32
N THR A 213 10.18 -0.83 -14.10
CA THR A 213 9.19 -0.16 -14.96
C THR A 213 8.63 -1.15 -15.98
N ALA A 214 7.31 -1.21 -16.06
CA ALA A 214 6.61 -2.03 -17.04
C ALA A 214 6.00 -1.13 -18.13
N SER A 215 6.07 -1.60 -19.37
CA SER A 215 5.46 -0.96 -20.53
C SER A 215 4.82 -2.02 -21.40
N THR A 216 3.58 -1.80 -21.83
CA THR A 216 2.84 -2.72 -22.70
C THR A 216 2.28 -2.00 -23.91
N PHE A 217 2.16 -2.72 -25.00
CA PHE A 217 1.43 -2.30 -26.19
C PHE A 217 0.30 -3.27 -26.47
N ASP A 218 -0.86 -2.71 -26.79
CA ASP A 218 -2.03 -3.47 -27.17
C ASP A 218 -2.48 -3.02 -28.56
N LEU A 219 -2.83 -3.98 -29.41
CA LEU A 219 -3.39 -3.72 -30.73
C LEU A 219 -4.84 -4.18 -30.76
N ASN A 220 -5.69 -3.38 -31.37
CA ASN A 220 -7.09 -3.74 -31.58
C ASN A 220 -7.52 -3.44 -33.03
N ALA A 221 -8.45 -4.25 -33.52
CA ALA A 221 -9.07 -4.07 -34.83
C ALA A 221 -10.57 -4.35 -34.75
N SER A 222 -11.35 -3.56 -35.41
CA SER A 222 -12.79 -3.82 -35.53
C SER A 222 -13.28 -3.54 -36.97
N TYR A 223 -14.11 -4.43 -37.46
CA TYR A 223 -14.73 -4.33 -38.78
C TYR A 223 -16.24 -4.42 -38.68
N LYS A 224 -16.93 -3.40 -39.20
CA LYS A 224 -18.40 -3.34 -39.28
C LYS A 224 -18.84 -3.85 -40.64
N PHE A 225 -19.83 -4.71 -40.67
CA PHE A 225 -20.43 -5.18 -41.90
C PHE A 225 -21.93 -5.38 -41.73
N ASN A 226 -22.62 -5.34 -42.82
CA ASN A 226 -24.07 -5.53 -42.89
C ASN A 226 -24.37 -6.89 -43.53
N PHE A 227 -25.20 -7.67 -42.87
CA PHE A 227 -25.70 -8.95 -43.40
C PHE A 227 -27.21 -8.83 -43.59
N GLY A 228 -27.62 -8.43 -44.78
CA GLY A 228 -29.03 -8.11 -45.06
C GLY A 228 -29.53 -6.94 -44.23
N LYS A 229 -30.44 -7.19 -43.28
CA LYS A 229 -30.98 -6.20 -42.35
C LYS A 229 -30.20 -6.14 -41.03
N LEU A 230 -29.20 -6.99 -40.84
CA LEU A 230 -28.40 -7.07 -39.59
C LEU A 230 -27.12 -6.28 -39.75
N ASN A 231 -26.81 -5.47 -38.73
CA ASN A 231 -25.51 -4.84 -38.57
C ASN A 231 -24.65 -5.71 -37.64
N ALA A 232 -23.48 -6.10 -38.07
CA ALA A 232 -22.55 -6.90 -37.29
C ALA A 232 -21.18 -6.20 -37.14
N VAL A 233 -20.47 -6.50 -36.05
CA VAL A 233 -19.11 -6.05 -35.81
C VAL A 233 -18.25 -7.27 -35.44
N LEU A 234 -17.18 -7.45 -36.17
CA LEU A 234 -16.11 -8.38 -35.81
C LEU A 234 -14.98 -7.60 -35.15
N SER A 235 -14.52 -8.07 -34.01
CA SER A 235 -13.42 -7.42 -33.24
C SER A 235 -12.36 -8.45 -32.88
N GLY A 236 -11.09 -8.02 -32.86
CA GLY A 236 -9.95 -8.80 -32.40
C GLY A 236 -8.97 -7.90 -31.63
N ASN A 237 -8.35 -8.47 -30.60
CA ASN A 237 -7.33 -7.78 -29.78
C ASN A 237 -6.10 -8.67 -29.63
N VAL A 238 -4.93 -8.03 -29.58
CA VAL A 238 -3.67 -8.65 -29.17
C VAL A 238 -3.11 -7.76 -28.06
N ASN A 239 -2.95 -8.32 -26.88
CA ASN A 239 -2.56 -7.57 -25.69
C ASN A 239 -1.15 -7.97 -25.25
N ASN A 240 -0.47 -7.00 -24.63
CA ASN A 240 0.83 -7.18 -23.97
C ASN A 240 1.93 -7.66 -24.96
N LEU A 241 2.13 -6.89 -26.00
CA LEU A 241 3.18 -7.05 -27.01
C LEU A 241 4.52 -6.52 -26.48
#